data_bd01229fba2a7109a2dacbd0dd0ceecb
#
_entry.id   bd01229fba2a7109a2dacbd0dd0ceecb
#
_cell.length_a   1.000
_cell.length_b   1.000
_cell.length_c   1.000
_cell.angle_alpha   90.00
_cell.angle_beta   90.00
_cell.angle_gamma   90.00
#
_symmetry.space_group_name_H-M   'P 1'
#
loop_
_entity.id
_entity.type
_entity.pdbx_description
1 polymer ?
#
loop_
_entity_poly.entity_id
_entity_poly.type
_entity_poly.pdbx_seq_one_letter_code
_entity_poly.pdbx_strand_id
1 'polypeptide(L)'
;MEALAFPTTKLPTTMSDPQQDLDTLRQRVAQLDREILEKIAERLRTSRSIGEAKRRAQLPIRDFRVEASVMQRARSAARELGFDPALAESVLESLIEAAVRTQVESQPVTQPGGRQHILIVGGAGRMGRWLRGFLEGQGHSVETCDPVDGDFASLAQAGQRTWDTVVLSTPLALLPETLQEALQLPGSPLVFDIGSLKSHLVKPLQEAARAGHRVASLHPMFAPGTVVLTGRTVLVCDAGQPDATEQACRLFRETAVSLCPIPLAEHDQVMGGLLGLSHTVNLLFGQALHRLGLRFEKLGPIASTTFAKQARTAAEVAAENPELYHQIQHFNQCTPQVYEALESGLEALRQAALDPDSEVFLARMGECRSYFFPD
;
A
#
# COMPACT_ATOMS: atom_id res chain seq x y z
N MET A 1 -32.17 -1.45 9.40
CA MET A 1 -31.64 -0.14 9.84
C MET A 1 -31.96 -0.02 11.33
N GLU A 2 -31.20 -0.74 12.17
CA GLU A 2 -31.35 -0.67 13.64
C GLU A 2 -30.38 0.37 14.17
N ALA A 3 -30.93 1.34 14.87
CA ALA A 3 -30.15 2.38 15.53
C ALA A 3 -29.40 1.75 16.72
N LEU A 4 -28.07 1.80 16.69
CA LEU A 4 -27.20 1.40 17.80
C LEU A 4 -27.48 2.30 19.01
N ALA A 5 -28.10 1.70 20.04
CA ALA A 5 -28.33 2.36 21.32
C ALA A 5 -27.01 2.36 22.13
N PHE A 6 -26.46 3.54 22.40
CA PHE A 6 -25.37 3.70 23.34
C PHE A 6 -25.86 3.44 24.78
N PRO A 7 -25.03 2.85 25.65
CA PRO A 7 -25.39 2.71 27.07
C PRO A 7 -25.51 4.10 27.69
N THR A 8 -26.74 4.49 28.02
CA THR A 8 -27.05 5.74 28.71
C THR A 8 -26.62 5.64 30.17
N THR A 9 -25.50 6.25 30.51
CA THR A 9 -25.21 6.60 31.91
C THR A 9 -26.29 7.57 32.39
N LYS A 10 -27.14 7.18 33.35
CA LYS A 10 -28.18 8.05 33.91
C LYS A 10 -27.52 9.30 34.48
N LEU A 11 -27.80 10.44 33.83
CA LEU A 11 -27.49 11.77 34.38
C LEU A 11 -28.43 12.07 35.56
N PRO A 12 -27.95 12.74 36.61
CA PRO A 12 -28.78 13.13 37.76
C PRO A 12 -29.79 14.19 37.30
N THR A 13 -31.06 13.97 37.61
CA THR A 13 -32.20 14.83 37.27
C THR A 13 -32.27 16.02 38.26
N THR A 14 -31.38 16.99 38.12
CA THR A 14 -31.58 18.36 38.59
C THR A 14 -31.43 19.29 37.41
N MET A 15 -32.38 20.21 37.24
CA MET A 15 -32.33 21.19 36.15
C MET A 15 -31.13 22.12 36.35
N SER A 16 -29.97 21.72 35.82
CA SER A 16 -28.79 22.57 35.73
C SER A 16 -28.93 23.48 34.46
N ASP A 17 -28.29 24.61 34.51
CA ASP A 17 -28.23 25.52 33.35
C ASP A 17 -27.62 24.75 32.18
N PRO A 18 -28.30 24.69 31.01
CA PRO A 18 -27.79 23.98 29.83
C PRO A 18 -26.38 24.40 29.40
N GLN A 19 -26.00 25.66 29.68
CA GLN A 19 -24.66 26.16 29.41
C GLN A 19 -23.62 25.57 30.35
N GLN A 20 -23.97 25.42 31.63
CA GLN A 20 -23.08 24.84 32.67
C GLN A 20 -22.89 23.34 32.47
N ASP A 21 -23.92 22.62 31.97
CA ASP A 21 -23.83 21.22 31.57
C ASP A 21 -22.90 21.04 30.37
N LEU A 22 -23.02 21.93 29.36
CA LEU A 22 -22.17 21.91 28.18
C LEU A 22 -20.69 22.13 28.53
N ASP A 23 -20.39 23.10 29.39
CA ASP A 23 -19.02 23.39 29.82
C ASP A 23 -18.42 22.23 30.64
N THR A 24 -19.22 21.58 31.46
CA THR A 24 -18.81 20.37 32.18
C THR A 24 -18.47 19.20 31.25
N LEU A 25 -19.31 18.99 30.24
CA LEU A 25 -19.05 17.96 29.21
C LEU A 25 -17.79 18.27 28.38
N ARG A 26 -17.56 19.52 28.01
CA ARG A 26 -16.34 19.97 27.32
C ARG A 26 -15.09 19.73 28.16
N GLN A 27 -15.14 20.04 29.47
CA GLN A 27 -14.05 19.76 30.41
C GLN A 27 -13.79 18.26 30.51
N ARG A 28 -14.86 17.44 30.54
CA ARG A 28 -14.70 15.97 30.56
C ARG A 28 -14.06 15.44 29.30
N VAL A 29 -14.43 15.95 28.11
CA VAL A 29 -13.78 15.60 26.85
C VAL A 29 -12.29 15.97 26.88
N ALA A 30 -11.95 17.19 27.29
CA ALA A 30 -10.55 17.64 27.40
C ALA A 30 -9.72 16.78 28.35
N GLN A 31 -10.33 16.32 29.45
CA GLN A 31 -9.68 15.37 30.37
C GLN A 31 -9.45 14.00 29.72
N LEU A 32 -10.46 13.47 29.01
CA LEU A 32 -10.34 12.21 28.27
C LEU A 32 -9.27 12.28 27.18
N ASP A 33 -9.19 13.39 26.44
CA ASP A 33 -8.15 13.63 25.45
C ASP A 33 -6.75 13.53 26.08
N ARG A 34 -6.56 14.14 27.26
CA ARG A 34 -5.31 14.05 28.00
C ARG A 34 -5.00 12.61 28.45
N GLU A 35 -5.98 11.89 28.98
CA GLU A 35 -5.84 10.49 29.38
C GLU A 35 -5.45 9.61 28.18
N ILE A 36 -6.04 9.83 26.99
CA ILE A 36 -5.67 9.17 25.74
C ILE A 36 -4.21 9.45 25.39
N LEU A 37 -3.77 10.71 25.38
CA LEU A 37 -2.38 11.08 25.08
C LEU A 37 -1.39 10.48 26.08
N GLU A 38 -1.73 10.42 27.37
CA GLU A 38 -0.91 9.78 28.39
C GLU A 38 -0.77 8.27 28.14
N LYS A 39 -1.85 7.59 27.74
CA LYS A 39 -1.83 6.17 27.36
C LYS A 39 -1.05 5.90 26.07
N ILE A 40 -1.13 6.79 25.11
CA ILE A 40 -0.29 6.74 23.90
C ILE A 40 1.19 6.83 24.28
N ALA A 41 1.57 7.79 25.12
CA ALA A 41 2.95 7.97 25.54
C ALA A 41 3.46 6.74 26.36
N GLU A 42 2.64 6.17 27.23
CA GLU A 42 2.94 4.95 27.97
C GLU A 42 3.17 3.76 27.01
N ARG A 43 2.28 3.56 26.03
CA ARG A 43 2.39 2.51 25.03
C ARG A 43 3.67 2.63 24.19
N LEU A 44 4.04 3.84 23.77
CA LEU A 44 5.28 4.08 22.99
C LEU A 44 6.53 3.79 23.83
N ARG A 45 6.54 4.17 25.13
CA ARG A 45 7.64 3.80 26.05
C ARG A 45 7.75 2.29 26.22
N THR A 46 6.63 1.59 26.44
CA THR A 46 6.59 0.13 26.55
C THR A 46 7.09 -0.55 25.26
N SER A 47 6.70 -0.04 24.09
CA SER A 47 7.19 -0.55 22.81
C SER A 47 8.71 -0.40 22.67
N ARG A 48 9.31 0.69 23.14
CA ARG A 48 10.78 0.86 23.18
C ARG A 48 11.44 -0.19 24.08
N SER A 49 10.91 -0.39 25.28
CA SER A 49 11.41 -1.41 26.22
C SER A 49 11.32 -2.83 25.65
N ILE A 50 10.25 -3.14 24.90
CA ILE A 50 10.14 -4.42 24.15
C ILE A 50 11.25 -4.51 23.09
N GLY A 51 11.51 -3.46 22.33
CA GLY A 51 12.58 -3.40 21.35
C GLY A 51 13.97 -3.64 21.99
N GLU A 52 14.23 -3.05 23.16
CA GLU A 52 15.47 -3.27 23.93
C GLU A 52 15.58 -4.70 24.47
N ALA A 53 14.47 -5.28 24.96
CA ALA A 53 14.45 -6.66 25.42
C ALA A 53 14.69 -7.65 24.28
N LYS A 54 14.06 -7.44 23.12
CA LYS A 54 14.29 -8.23 21.91
C LYS A 54 15.76 -8.17 21.45
N ARG A 55 16.36 -6.98 21.48
CA ARG A 55 17.80 -6.81 21.17
C ARG A 55 18.69 -7.65 22.08
N ARG A 56 18.46 -7.57 23.40
CA ARG A 56 19.23 -8.37 24.38
C ARG A 56 19.06 -9.87 24.20
N ALA A 57 17.85 -10.29 23.77
CA ALA A 57 17.52 -11.68 23.51
C ALA A 57 17.88 -12.14 22.08
N GLN A 58 18.46 -11.28 21.24
CA GLN A 58 18.74 -11.54 19.82
C GLN A 58 17.49 -12.01 19.04
N LEU A 59 16.33 -11.47 19.35
CA LEU A 59 15.05 -11.77 18.67
C LEU A 59 14.76 -10.71 17.60
N PRO A 60 14.01 -11.06 16.54
CA PRO A 60 13.57 -10.11 15.52
C PRO A 60 12.89 -8.92 16.15
N ILE A 61 13.32 -7.70 15.79
CA ILE A 61 12.72 -6.47 16.30
C ILE A 61 11.28 -6.38 15.83
N ARG A 62 11.04 -6.74 14.58
CA ARG A 62 9.72 -6.73 13.97
C ARG A 62 9.11 -8.12 13.98
N ASP A 63 7.86 -8.22 14.42
CA ASP A 63 7.08 -9.46 14.44
C ASP A 63 5.69 -9.16 13.85
N PHE A 64 5.55 -9.44 12.57
CA PHE A 64 4.33 -9.17 11.81
C PHE A 64 3.12 -9.97 12.34
N ARG A 65 3.33 -11.15 12.95
CA ARG A 65 2.25 -11.93 13.58
C ARG A 65 1.70 -11.19 14.79
N VAL A 66 2.57 -10.56 15.56
CA VAL A 66 2.16 -9.74 16.71
C VAL A 66 1.42 -8.50 16.20
N GLU A 67 1.90 -7.83 15.16
CA GLU A 67 1.21 -6.69 14.54
C GLU A 67 -0.21 -7.07 14.08
N ALA A 68 -0.37 -8.18 13.36
CA ALA A 68 -1.68 -8.70 12.95
C ALA A 68 -2.61 -9.00 14.14
N SER A 69 -2.06 -9.62 15.20
CA SER A 69 -2.80 -9.89 16.43
C SER A 69 -3.24 -8.60 17.14
N VAL A 70 -2.42 -7.54 17.12
CA VAL A 70 -2.80 -6.23 17.67
C VAL A 70 -3.98 -5.66 16.90
N MET A 71 -3.96 -5.70 15.56
CA MET A 71 -5.06 -5.19 14.73
C MET A 71 -6.35 -5.98 14.94
N GLN A 72 -6.26 -7.31 15.04
CA GLN A 72 -7.43 -8.14 15.35
C GLN A 72 -8.04 -7.81 16.72
N ARG A 73 -7.21 -7.65 17.76
CA ARG A 73 -7.68 -7.23 19.09
C ARG A 73 -8.34 -5.85 19.06
N ALA A 74 -7.79 -4.91 18.26
CA ALA A 74 -8.38 -3.59 18.09
C ALA A 74 -9.81 -3.65 17.56
N ARG A 75 -10.02 -4.45 16.50
CA ARG A 75 -11.37 -4.66 15.92
C ARG A 75 -12.35 -5.25 16.94
N SER A 76 -11.91 -6.26 17.69
CA SER A 76 -12.75 -6.90 18.69
C SER A 76 -13.11 -5.93 19.82
N ALA A 77 -12.13 -5.21 20.36
CA ALA A 77 -12.33 -4.24 21.42
C ALA A 77 -13.26 -3.09 20.97
N ALA A 78 -13.10 -2.58 19.73
CA ALA A 78 -13.97 -1.54 19.20
C ALA A 78 -15.44 -2.00 19.13
N ARG A 79 -15.68 -3.24 18.69
CA ARG A 79 -17.03 -3.82 18.67
C ARG A 79 -17.62 -3.96 20.08
N GLU A 80 -16.83 -4.43 21.04
CA GLU A 80 -17.25 -4.58 22.44
C GLU A 80 -17.56 -3.22 23.10
N LEU A 81 -16.79 -2.19 22.75
CA LEU A 81 -16.93 -0.83 23.26
C LEU A 81 -17.94 0.02 22.49
N GLY A 82 -18.51 -0.51 21.38
CA GLY A 82 -19.58 0.13 20.65
C GLY A 82 -19.15 1.30 19.75
N PHE A 83 -17.91 1.29 19.21
CA PHE A 83 -17.46 2.28 18.23
C PHE A 83 -16.88 1.64 16.97
N ASP A 84 -16.63 2.45 15.94
CA ASP A 84 -16.18 1.98 14.62
C ASP A 84 -14.83 1.25 14.69
N PRO A 85 -14.76 -0.04 14.28
CA PRO A 85 -13.51 -0.78 14.23
C PRO A 85 -12.45 -0.14 13.32
N ALA A 86 -12.84 0.55 12.24
CA ALA A 86 -11.91 1.22 11.35
C ALA A 86 -11.16 2.37 12.05
N LEU A 87 -11.83 3.08 12.97
CA LEU A 87 -11.19 4.10 13.79
C LEU A 87 -10.14 3.48 14.71
N ALA A 88 -10.47 2.35 15.38
CA ALA A 88 -9.53 1.65 16.25
C ALA A 88 -8.28 1.19 15.47
N GLU A 89 -8.47 0.66 14.27
CA GLU A 89 -7.38 0.23 13.39
C GLU A 89 -6.48 1.40 13.01
N SER A 90 -7.04 2.51 12.55
CA SER A 90 -6.29 3.70 12.14
C SER A 90 -5.44 4.26 13.28
N VAL A 91 -5.98 4.33 14.49
CA VAL A 91 -5.25 4.77 15.68
C VAL A 91 -4.09 3.83 15.98
N LEU A 92 -4.32 2.50 16.02
CA LEU A 92 -3.27 1.55 16.36
C LEU A 92 -2.23 1.40 15.24
N GLU A 93 -2.62 1.55 13.97
CA GLU A 93 -1.69 1.60 12.83
C GLU A 93 -0.70 2.75 13.02
N SER A 94 -1.19 3.97 13.28
CA SER A 94 -0.35 5.14 13.55
C SER A 94 0.61 4.94 14.73
N LEU A 95 0.15 4.25 15.79
CA LEU A 95 0.98 3.96 16.96
C LEU A 95 2.04 2.87 16.69
N ILE A 96 1.74 1.88 15.84
CA ILE A 96 2.71 0.88 15.40
C ILE A 96 3.77 1.56 14.52
N GLU A 97 3.37 2.39 13.58
CA GLU A 97 4.29 3.15 12.74
C GLU A 97 5.26 4.02 13.56
N ALA A 98 4.74 4.75 14.55
CA ALA A 98 5.55 5.57 15.43
C ALA A 98 6.53 4.73 16.26
N ALA A 99 6.12 3.55 16.74
CA ALA A 99 6.98 2.62 17.47
C ALA A 99 8.08 2.05 16.58
N VAL A 100 7.77 1.61 15.35
CA VAL A 100 8.74 1.05 14.41
C VAL A 100 9.76 2.09 13.98
N ARG A 101 9.36 3.32 13.68
CA ARG A 101 10.30 4.43 13.34
C ARG A 101 11.35 4.67 14.43
N THR A 102 11.00 4.49 15.68
CA THR A 102 11.94 4.65 16.80
C THR A 102 12.82 3.41 17.06
N GLN A 103 12.53 2.27 16.42
CA GLN A 103 13.25 0.99 16.63
C GLN A 103 14.21 0.62 15.49
N VAL A 104 14.13 1.25 14.31
CA VAL A 104 14.85 0.90 13.06
C VAL A 104 16.38 1.06 13.15
N GLU A 105 16.94 1.62 14.21
CA GLU A 105 18.40 1.82 14.36
C GLU A 105 19.17 0.57 14.85
N SER A 106 18.61 -0.65 14.76
CA SER A 106 19.21 -1.81 15.42
C SER A 106 19.24 -3.09 14.59
N GLN A 107 20.31 -3.83 14.68
CA GLN A 107 20.74 -5.00 13.90
C GLN A 107 19.75 -6.17 13.76
N PRO A 108 19.86 -6.97 12.66
CA PRO A 108 18.90 -8.02 12.26
C PRO A 108 19.07 -9.32 13.06
N VAL A 109 17.97 -10.08 13.21
CA VAL A 109 17.95 -11.43 13.76
C VAL A 109 17.25 -12.40 12.81
N THR A 110 17.83 -13.58 12.67
CA THR A 110 17.46 -14.65 11.73
C THR A 110 16.07 -15.22 11.98
N GLN A 111 15.25 -15.35 10.91
CA GLN A 111 13.96 -16.04 10.92
C GLN A 111 14.05 -17.55 10.60
N PRO A 112 13.01 -18.35 10.95
CA PRO A 112 12.89 -19.73 10.51
C PRO A 112 12.75 -19.81 8.98
N GLY A 113 13.78 -20.23 8.28
CA GLY A 113 13.85 -20.29 6.81
C GLY A 113 15.26 -20.13 6.28
N GLY A 114 16.18 -19.77 7.18
CA GLY A 114 17.59 -19.52 6.84
C GLY A 114 17.83 -18.11 6.32
N ARG A 115 19.03 -17.61 6.59
CA ARG A 115 19.52 -16.34 6.07
C ARG A 115 19.82 -16.49 4.60
N GLN A 116 19.21 -15.67 3.75
CA GLN A 116 19.50 -15.60 2.33
C GLN A 116 20.45 -14.44 2.05
N HIS A 117 21.26 -14.58 0.99
CA HIS A 117 22.05 -13.52 0.39
C HIS A 117 21.26 -12.95 -0.80
N ILE A 118 20.74 -11.73 -0.66
CA ILE A 118 19.80 -11.13 -1.59
C ILE A 118 20.42 -9.92 -2.26
N LEU A 119 20.29 -9.86 -3.60
CA LEU A 119 20.64 -8.69 -4.39
C LEU A 119 19.36 -7.94 -4.79
N ILE A 120 19.30 -6.63 -4.55
CA ILE A 120 18.26 -5.75 -5.05
C ILE A 120 18.81 -4.91 -6.19
N VAL A 121 18.31 -5.12 -7.39
CA VAL A 121 18.65 -4.30 -8.56
C VAL A 121 17.68 -3.13 -8.65
N GLY A 122 18.23 -1.89 -8.70
CA GLY A 122 17.45 -0.67 -8.50
C GLY A 122 17.35 -0.27 -7.03
N GLY A 123 18.40 -0.54 -6.24
CA GLY A 123 18.45 -0.35 -4.79
C GLY A 123 18.35 1.10 -4.34
N ALA A 124 18.80 2.07 -5.13
CA ALA A 124 18.69 3.50 -4.85
C ALA A 124 17.27 4.05 -5.05
N GLY A 125 16.38 3.31 -5.72
CA GLY A 125 14.97 3.66 -5.87
C GLY A 125 14.20 3.66 -4.55
N ARG A 126 13.06 4.35 -4.49
CA ARG A 126 12.21 4.40 -3.27
C ARG A 126 11.79 2.99 -2.81
N MET A 127 11.35 2.13 -3.74
CA MET A 127 10.94 0.75 -3.42
C MET A 127 12.15 -0.13 -3.12
N GLY A 128 13.27 0.05 -3.82
CA GLY A 128 14.53 -0.66 -3.54
C GLY A 128 15.04 -0.42 -2.12
N ARG A 129 15.05 0.83 -1.66
CA ARG A 129 15.40 1.18 -0.26
C ARG A 129 14.42 0.59 0.75
N TRP A 130 13.12 0.61 0.44
CA TRP A 130 12.11 -0.02 1.29
C TRP A 130 12.33 -1.54 1.40
N LEU A 131 12.56 -2.22 0.27
CA LEU A 131 12.86 -3.66 0.23
C LEU A 131 14.12 -4.00 1.02
N ARG A 132 15.18 -3.19 0.88
CA ARG A 132 16.41 -3.39 1.65
C ARG A 132 16.10 -3.42 3.14
N GLY A 133 15.48 -2.37 3.67
CA GLY A 133 15.12 -2.30 5.09
C GLY A 133 14.15 -3.40 5.52
N PHE A 134 13.21 -3.78 4.65
CA PHE A 134 12.25 -4.86 4.91
C PHE A 134 12.93 -6.23 5.01
N LEU A 135 13.83 -6.58 4.10
CA LEU A 135 14.53 -7.87 4.07
C LEU A 135 15.65 -7.96 5.11
N GLU A 136 16.40 -6.86 5.33
CA GLU A 136 17.37 -6.78 6.43
C GLU A 136 16.67 -6.93 7.79
N GLY A 137 15.50 -6.32 7.96
CA GLY A 137 14.66 -6.46 9.15
C GLY A 137 14.19 -7.89 9.41
N GLN A 138 14.18 -8.74 8.40
CA GLN A 138 13.91 -10.19 8.49
C GLN A 138 15.18 -11.03 8.69
N GLY A 139 16.36 -10.41 8.75
CA GLY A 139 17.64 -11.08 9.02
C GLY A 139 18.36 -11.58 7.77
N HIS A 140 17.92 -11.24 6.57
CA HIS A 140 18.64 -11.55 5.34
C HIS A 140 19.88 -10.66 5.19
N SER A 141 20.87 -11.12 4.41
CA SER A 141 22.00 -10.32 3.95
C SER A 141 21.59 -9.65 2.65
N VAL A 142 21.51 -8.34 2.63
CA VAL A 142 21.02 -7.60 1.46
C VAL A 142 22.11 -6.67 0.95
N GLU A 143 22.40 -6.76 -0.35
CA GLU A 143 23.23 -5.82 -1.08
C GLU A 143 22.44 -5.26 -2.27
N THR A 144 22.86 -4.12 -2.78
CA THR A 144 22.14 -3.39 -3.82
C THR A 144 23.01 -3.22 -5.06
N CYS A 145 22.37 -3.28 -6.22
CA CYS A 145 22.97 -2.93 -7.51
C CYS A 145 22.24 -1.73 -8.08
N ASP A 146 22.91 -0.59 -8.17
CA ASP A 146 22.34 0.64 -8.71
C ASP A 146 23.47 1.56 -9.19
N PRO A 147 23.39 2.14 -10.41
CA PRO A 147 24.44 2.98 -10.95
C PRO A 147 24.62 4.31 -10.19
N VAL A 148 23.61 4.75 -9.43
CA VAL A 148 23.64 6.02 -8.69
C VAL A 148 24.17 5.83 -7.26
N ASP A 149 23.64 4.86 -6.54
CA ASP A 149 23.96 4.60 -5.14
C ASP A 149 23.66 3.13 -4.80
N GLY A 150 24.62 2.25 -5.00
CA GLY A 150 24.52 0.81 -4.75
C GLY A 150 25.84 0.24 -4.25
N ASP A 151 25.79 -0.93 -3.61
CA ASP A 151 26.97 -1.70 -3.25
C ASP A 151 27.73 -2.16 -4.51
N PHE A 152 27.01 -2.28 -5.64
CA PHE A 152 27.52 -2.52 -7.00
C PHE A 152 26.95 -1.52 -7.98
N ALA A 153 27.76 -0.99 -8.89
CA ALA A 153 27.30 -0.08 -9.93
C ALA A 153 26.64 -0.81 -11.13
N SER A 154 26.85 -2.13 -11.27
CA SER A 154 26.30 -2.94 -12.37
C SER A 154 26.15 -4.42 -11.98
N LEU A 155 25.28 -5.14 -12.70
CA LEU A 155 25.13 -6.60 -12.55
C LEU A 155 26.41 -7.36 -12.91
N ALA A 156 27.23 -6.84 -13.81
CA ALA A 156 28.55 -7.42 -14.12
C ALA A 156 29.49 -7.43 -12.90
N GLN A 157 29.46 -6.39 -12.06
CA GLN A 157 30.21 -6.34 -10.81
C GLN A 157 29.60 -7.28 -9.76
N ALA A 158 28.27 -7.30 -9.63
CA ALA A 158 27.55 -8.20 -8.72
C ALA A 158 27.74 -9.68 -9.10
N GLY A 159 28.00 -10.00 -10.38
CA GLY A 159 28.27 -11.33 -10.88
C GLY A 159 29.58 -11.97 -10.40
N GLN A 160 30.42 -11.24 -9.67
CA GLN A 160 31.58 -11.82 -8.98
C GLN A 160 31.21 -12.59 -7.70
N ARG A 161 29.93 -12.54 -7.30
CA ARG A 161 29.37 -13.24 -6.15
C ARG A 161 28.18 -14.11 -6.55
N THR A 162 27.80 -15.02 -5.66
CA THR A 162 26.59 -15.85 -5.81
C THR A 162 25.48 -15.29 -4.91
N TRP A 163 24.26 -15.41 -5.39
CA TRP A 163 23.05 -14.91 -4.73
C TRP A 163 22.03 -16.02 -4.59
N ASP A 164 21.30 -16.06 -3.48
CA ASP A 164 20.15 -16.95 -3.32
C ASP A 164 18.94 -16.39 -4.07
N THR A 165 18.78 -15.05 -3.99
CA THR A 165 17.65 -14.33 -4.59
C THR A 165 18.11 -12.99 -5.18
N VAL A 166 17.54 -12.63 -6.33
CA VAL A 166 17.70 -11.33 -6.99
C VAL A 166 16.35 -10.69 -7.17
N VAL A 167 16.15 -9.50 -6.65
CA VAL A 167 14.90 -8.74 -6.75
C VAL A 167 15.09 -7.58 -7.72
N LEU A 168 14.27 -7.53 -8.77
CA LEU A 168 14.29 -6.47 -9.77
C LEU A 168 13.33 -5.35 -9.37
N SER A 169 13.88 -4.20 -9.00
CA SER A 169 13.17 -2.99 -8.57
C SER A 169 13.55 -1.78 -9.43
N THR A 170 13.93 -2.01 -10.68
CA THR A 170 14.30 -0.99 -11.67
C THR A 170 13.05 -0.33 -12.28
N PRO A 171 13.19 0.83 -12.97
CA PRO A 171 12.11 1.39 -13.76
C PRO A 171 11.51 0.38 -14.75
N LEU A 172 10.20 0.48 -14.99
CA LEU A 172 9.45 -0.49 -15.81
C LEU A 172 10.08 -0.72 -17.18
N ALA A 173 10.56 0.36 -17.82
CA ALA A 173 11.19 0.30 -19.14
C ALA A 173 12.47 -0.56 -19.17
N LEU A 174 13.18 -0.65 -18.06
CA LEU A 174 14.44 -1.38 -17.95
C LEU A 174 14.28 -2.83 -17.49
N LEU A 175 13.11 -3.21 -16.97
CA LEU A 175 12.89 -4.54 -16.40
C LEU A 175 13.21 -5.70 -17.34
N PRO A 176 12.83 -5.68 -18.66
CA PRO A 176 13.15 -6.79 -19.55
C PRO A 176 14.66 -7.00 -19.74
N GLU A 177 15.41 -5.92 -19.93
CA GLU A 177 16.87 -5.98 -20.08
C GLU A 177 17.53 -6.42 -18.76
N THR A 178 17.14 -5.81 -17.65
CA THR A 178 17.63 -6.16 -16.32
C THR A 178 17.35 -7.63 -15.97
N LEU A 179 16.19 -8.16 -16.36
CA LEU A 179 15.87 -9.58 -16.20
C LEU A 179 16.87 -10.45 -16.97
N GLN A 180 17.11 -10.15 -18.23
CA GLN A 180 18.05 -10.91 -19.06
C GLN A 180 19.47 -10.91 -18.48
N GLU A 181 19.96 -9.77 -18.00
CA GLU A 181 21.25 -9.68 -17.33
C GLU A 181 21.29 -10.46 -16.02
N ALA A 182 20.23 -10.35 -15.19
CA ALA A 182 20.16 -11.06 -13.91
C ALA A 182 20.13 -12.58 -14.06
N LEU A 183 19.56 -13.10 -15.15
CA LEU A 183 19.56 -14.53 -15.45
C LEU A 183 20.95 -15.09 -15.80
N GLN A 184 21.93 -14.22 -16.11
CA GLN A 184 23.32 -14.63 -16.36
C GLN A 184 24.16 -14.70 -15.07
N LEU A 185 23.62 -14.31 -13.91
CA LEU A 185 24.32 -14.36 -12.65
C LEU A 185 24.66 -15.81 -12.24
N PRO A 186 25.85 -16.05 -11.65
CA PRO A 186 26.24 -17.40 -11.25
C PRO A 186 25.37 -17.94 -10.11
N GLY A 187 25.27 -19.29 -10.03
CA GLY A 187 24.59 -19.96 -8.93
C GLY A 187 23.09 -20.17 -9.15
N SER A 188 22.54 -19.79 -10.31
CA SER A 188 21.09 -19.93 -10.63
C SER A 188 20.17 -19.37 -9.52
N PRO A 189 20.28 -18.09 -9.18
CA PRO A 189 19.46 -17.47 -8.15
C PRO A 189 17.97 -17.54 -8.51
N LEU A 190 17.10 -17.42 -7.49
CA LEU A 190 15.72 -17.01 -7.72
C LEU A 190 15.72 -15.55 -8.21
N VAL A 191 15.14 -15.29 -9.39
CA VAL A 191 15.00 -13.91 -9.92
C VAL A 191 13.53 -13.55 -9.98
N PHE A 192 13.13 -12.46 -9.36
CA PHE A 192 11.77 -11.95 -9.50
C PHE A 192 11.71 -10.44 -9.56
N ASP A 193 10.71 -9.93 -10.29
CA ASP A 193 10.42 -8.51 -10.37
C ASP A 193 9.29 -8.10 -9.42
N ILE A 194 9.24 -6.80 -9.12
CA ILE A 194 8.17 -6.17 -8.35
C ILE A 194 7.50 -5.03 -9.14
N GLY A 195 7.59 -5.04 -10.45
CA GLY A 195 7.07 -4.01 -11.34
C GLY A 195 5.55 -3.86 -11.24
N SER A 196 5.07 -2.62 -11.40
CA SER A 196 3.63 -2.30 -11.38
C SER A 196 2.88 -2.75 -12.63
N LEU A 197 3.59 -3.14 -13.69
CA LEU A 197 3.06 -3.71 -14.93
C LEU A 197 3.84 -4.94 -15.34
N LYS A 198 3.18 -5.86 -16.05
CA LYS A 198 3.74 -7.16 -16.42
C LYS A 198 3.73 -7.46 -17.93
N SER A 199 2.94 -6.75 -18.76
CA SER A 199 2.78 -7.07 -20.19
C SER A 199 4.11 -7.22 -20.91
N HIS A 200 5.08 -6.35 -20.65
CA HIS A 200 6.43 -6.37 -21.25
C HIS A 200 7.34 -7.46 -20.66
N LEU A 201 6.95 -8.10 -19.57
CA LEU A 201 7.66 -9.19 -18.88
C LEU A 201 7.06 -10.57 -19.14
N VAL A 202 5.80 -10.67 -19.61
CA VAL A 202 5.12 -11.96 -19.80
C VAL A 202 5.97 -12.92 -20.63
N LYS A 203 6.36 -12.49 -21.83
CA LYS A 203 7.18 -13.32 -22.73
C LYS A 203 8.58 -13.61 -22.16
N PRO A 204 9.37 -12.62 -21.72
CA PRO A 204 10.67 -12.84 -21.12
C PRO A 204 10.65 -13.81 -19.91
N LEU A 205 9.68 -13.67 -19.00
CA LEU A 205 9.56 -14.54 -17.84
C LEU A 205 9.21 -15.99 -18.25
N GLN A 206 8.27 -16.16 -19.19
CA GLN A 206 7.90 -17.49 -19.68
C GLN A 206 9.05 -18.19 -20.43
N GLU A 207 9.84 -17.43 -21.21
CA GLU A 207 11.03 -17.96 -21.89
C GLU A 207 12.11 -18.37 -20.88
N ALA A 208 12.36 -17.53 -19.87
CA ALA A 208 13.28 -17.86 -18.77
C ALA A 208 12.85 -19.12 -17.99
N ALA A 209 11.55 -19.23 -17.68
CA ALA A 209 10.98 -20.39 -17.02
C ALA A 209 11.18 -21.68 -17.86
N ARG A 210 10.92 -21.63 -19.17
CA ARG A 210 11.14 -22.77 -20.08
C ARG A 210 12.61 -23.13 -20.22
N ALA A 211 13.52 -22.16 -20.11
CA ALA A 211 14.96 -22.39 -20.10
C ALA A 211 15.47 -22.98 -18.76
N GLY A 212 14.60 -23.15 -17.76
CA GLY A 212 14.94 -23.74 -16.49
C GLY A 212 15.43 -22.75 -15.43
N HIS A 213 15.35 -21.43 -15.70
CA HIS A 213 15.65 -20.41 -14.69
C HIS A 213 14.54 -20.34 -13.64
N ARG A 214 14.93 -20.07 -12.40
CA ARG A 214 14.01 -19.90 -11.28
C ARG A 214 13.48 -18.45 -11.27
N VAL A 215 12.30 -18.24 -11.85
CA VAL A 215 11.70 -16.91 -12.00
C VAL A 215 10.31 -16.82 -11.39
N ALA A 216 9.99 -15.65 -10.86
CA ALA A 216 8.65 -15.30 -10.36
C ALA A 216 8.36 -13.83 -10.66
N SER A 217 7.14 -13.39 -10.39
CA SER A 217 6.75 -12.00 -10.56
C SER A 217 5.75 -11.60 -9.46
N LEU A 218 6.07 -10.57 -8.71
CA LEU A 218 5.24 -10.06 -7.62
C LEU A 218 4.90 -8.60 -7.88
N HIS A 219 3.79 -8.11 -7.31
CA HIS A 219 3.47 -6.68 -7.34
C HIS A 219 2.94 -6.24 -5.97
N PRO A 220 3.76 -5.56 -5.15
CA PRO A 220 3.30 -4.93 -3.92
C PRO A 220 2.33 -3.79 -4.22
N MET A 221 1.06 -3.93 -3.80
CA MET A 221 -0.01 -2.94 -4.02
C MET A 221 -0.01 -1.86 -2.93
N PHE A 222 1.19 -1.34 -2.62
CA PHE A 222 1.36 -0.30 -1.62
C PHE A 222 2.58 0.59 -1.94
N ALA A 223 2.53 1.84 -1.45
CA ALA A 223 3.60 2.80 -1.70
C ALA A 223 4.90 2.47 -0.94
N PRO A 224 6.07 2.84 -1.48
CA PRO A 224 7.33 2.79 -0.74
C PRO A 224 7.24 3.63 0.54
N GLY A 225 7.73 3.07 1.65
CA GLY A 225 7.62 3.69 2.97
C GLY A 225 6.44 3.15 3.80
N THR A 226 5.61 2.26 3.26
CA THR A 226 4.61 1.54 4.05
C THR A 226 5.27 0.76 5.17
N VAL A 227 4.92 1.10 6.40
CA VAL A 227 5.47 0.48 7.61
C VAL A 227 4.59 -0.68 8.07
N VAL A 228 3.28 -0.49 8.13
CA VAL A 228 2.32 -1.53 8.54
C VAL A 228 1.83 -2.28 7.31
N LEU A 229 2.08 -3.58 7.28
CA LEU A 229 1.70 -4.46 6.16
C LEU A 229 0.34 -5.14 6.35
N THR A 230 -0.26 -5.04 7.52
CA THR A 230 -1.61 -5.55 7.79
C THR A 230 -2.62 -4.88 6.87
N GLY A 231 -3.42 -5.69 6.17
CA GLY A 231 -4.41 -5.20 5.20
C GLY A 231 -3.81 -4.72 3.87
N ARG A 232 -2.51 -4.86 3.66
CA ARG A 232 -1.88 -4.61 2.36
C ARG A 232 -1.85 -5.90 1.53
N THR A 233 -1.76 -5.73 0.23
CA THR A 233 -1.77 -6.84 -0.73
C THR A 233 -0.48 -6.88 -1.54
N VAL A 234 0.01 -8.08 -1.82
CA VAL A 234 1.00 -8.37 -2.86
C VAL A 234 0.33 -9.28 -3.88
N LEU A 235 0.24 -8.84 -5.12
CA LEU A 235 -0.20 -9.69 -6.22
C LEU A 235 0.91 -10.66 -6.58
N VAL A 236 0.52 -11.90 -6.84
CA VAL A 236 1.42 -13.02 -7.13
C VAL A 236 1.14 -13.52 -8.54
N CYS A 237 2.09 -13.33 -9.46
CA CYS A 237 1.97 -13.76 -10.84
C CYS A 237 2.90 -14.95 -11.08
N ASP A 238 2.33 -16.12 -11.33
CA ASP A 238 3.12 -17.32 -11.68
C ASP A 238 3.58 -17.24 -13.16
N ALA A 239 4.88 -17.29 -13.34
CA ALA A 239 5.52 -17.32 -14.67
C ALA A 239 5.65 -18.74 -15.25
N GLY A 240 5.01 -19.75 -14.66
CA GLY A 240 5.12 -21.15 -15.01
C GLY A 240 6.17 -21.90 -14.18
N GLN A 241 6.55 -21.34 -13.02
CA GLN A 241 7.51 -21.91 -12.07
C GLN A 241 6.93 -21.85 -10.63
N PRO A 242 5.98 -22.73 -10.26
CA PRO A 242 5.30 -22.69 -8.97
C PRO A 242 6.25 -22.71 -7.76
N ASP A 243 7.32 -23.50 -7.83
CA ASP A 243 8.30 -23.59 -6.74
C ASP A 243 9.08 -22.27 -6.56
N ALA A 244 9.44 -21.60 -7.65
CA ALA A 244 10.10 -20.30 -7.62
C ALA A 244 9.14 -19.22 -7.10
N THR A 245 7.89 -19.24 -7.56
CA THR A 245 6.82 -18.35 -7.08
C THR A 245 6.59 -18.53 -5.58
N GLU A 246 6.50 -19.77 -5.10
CA GLU A 246 6.37 -20.06 -3.67
C GLU A 246 7.57 -19.54 -2.85
N GLN A 247 8.79 -19.68 -3.39
CA GLN A 247 9.98 -19.16 -2.71
C GLN A 247 9.98 -17.62 -2.63
N ALA A 248 9.57 -16.92 -3.68
CA ALA A 248 9.39 -15.47 -3.64
C ALA A 248 8.31 -15.06 -2.63
N CYS A 249 7.19 -15.78 -2.59
CA CYS A 249 6.13 -15.57 -1.61
C CYS A 249 6.58 -15.74 -0.16
N ARG A 250 7.52 -16.64 0.12
CA ARG A 250 8.03 -16.87 1.49
C ARG A 250 8.63 -15.61 2.12
N LEU A 251 9.22 -14.71 1.34
CA LEU A 251 9.74 -13.44 1.82
C LEU A 251 8.64 -12.54 2.42
N PHE A 252 7.38 -12.77 2.04
CA PHE A 252 6.22 -12.01 2.52
C PHE A 252 5.30 -12.83 3.44
N ARG A 253 5.40 -14.15 3.47
CA ARG A 253 4.44 -15.04 4.15
C ARG A 253 4.37 -14.85 5.65
N GLU A 254 5.49 -14.53 6.28
CA GLU A 254 5.56 -14.26 7.73
C GLU A 254 5.08 -12.84 8.08
N THR A 255 4.70 -12.06 7.07
CA THR A 255 4.14 -10.73 7.25
C THR A 255 2.61 -10.78 7.27
N ALA A 256 1.98 -9.68 7.64
CA ALA A 256 0.52 -9.58 7.65
C ALA A 256 -0.07 -9.17 6.29
N VAL A 257 0.69 -9.30 5.19
CA VAL A 257 0.17 -8.98 3.86
C VAL A 257 -0.72 -10.12 3.33
N SER A 258 -1.71 -9.78 2.52
CA SER A 258 -2.48 -10.73 1.74
C SER A 258 -1.73 -11.03 0.44
N LEU A 259 -1.41 -12.32 0.19
CA LEU A 259 -0.85 -12.78 -1.07
C LEU A 259 -2.00 -13.18 -1.99
N CYS A 260 -2.24 -12.41 -3.05
CA CYS A 260 -3.35 -12.62 -3.98
C CYS A 260 -2.82 -13.11 -5.33
N PRO A 261 -3.08 -14.37 -5.72
CA PRO A 261 -2.69 -14.86 -7.04
C PRO A 261 -3.52 -14.19 -8.13
N ILE A 262 -2.85 -13.84 -9.23
CA ILE A 262 -3.46 -13.32 -10.45
C ILE A 262 -2.73 -13.92 -11.67
N PRO A 263 -3.43 -14.34 -12.73
CA PRO A 263 -2.77 -14.77 -13.96
C PRO A 263 -1.87 -13.65 -14.51
N LEU A 264 -0.62 -13.99 -14.83
CA LEU A 264 0.36 -13.02 -15.34
C LEU A 264 -0.15 -12.27 -16.58
N ALA A 265 -0.90 -12.94 -17.45
CA ALA A 265 -1.47 -12.34 -18.66
C ALA A 265 -2.64 -11.37 -18.39
N GLU A 266 -3.34 -11.51 -17.27
CA GLU A 266 -4.51 -10.70 -16.91
C GLU A 266 -4.13 -9.52 -16.02
N HIS A 267 -2.92 -9.54 -15.45
CA HIS A 267 -2.47 -8.55 -14.47
C HIS A 267 -2.68 -7.12 -14.96
N ASP A 268 -2.21 -6.78 -16.17
CA ASP A 268 -2.24 -5.39 -16.65
C ASP A 268 -3.64 -4.93 -17.05
N GLN A 269 -4.54 -5.83 -17.40
CA GLN A 269 -5.96 -5.50 -17.58
C GLN A 269 -6.56 -5.02 -16.24
N VAL A 270 -6.30 -5.75 -15.15
CA VAL A 270 -6.75 -5.36 -13.82
C VAL A 270 -6.08 -4.06 -13.37
N MET A 271 -4.78 -3.88 -13.65
CA MET A 271 -4.06 -2.63 -13.35
C MET A 271 -4.55 -1.45 -14.18
N GLY A 272 -5.10 -1.67 -15.37
CA GLY A 272 -5.80 -0.64 -16.14
C GLY A 272 -6.93 0.02 -15.33
N GLY A 273 -7.73 -0.77 -14.62
CA GLY A 273 -8.75 -0.28 -13.70
C GLY A 273 -8.19 0.27 -12.39
N LEU A 274 -7.36 -0.51 -11.70
CA LEU A 274 -6.89 -0.16 -10.35
C LEU A 274 -5.92 1.02 -10.33
N LEU A 275 -5.01 1.09 -11.28
CA LEU A 275 -4.00 2.15 -11.37
C LEU A 275 -4.33 3.15 -12.48
N GLY A 276 -4.51 2.68 -13.72
CA GLY A 276 -4.72 3.52 -14.88
C GLY A 276 -5.92 4.45 -14.72
N LEU A 277 -7.10 3.89 -14.52
CA LEU A 277 -8.33 4.65 -14.32
C LEU A 277 -8.26 5.54 -13.08
N SER A 278 -7.84 4.98 -11.94
CA SER A 278 -7.76 5.71 -10.67
C SER A 278 -6.84 6.92 -10.78
N HIS A 279 -5.63 6.77 -11.32
CA HIS A 279 -4.69 7.88 -11.51
C HIS A 279 -5.26 8.95 -12.45
N THR A 280 -5.82 8.52 -13.60
CA THR A 280 -6.35 9.44 -14.62
C THR A 280 -7.49 10.27 -14.06
N VAL A 281 -8.46 9.67 -13.35
CA VAL A 281 -9.60 10.41 -12.77
C VAL A 281 -9.14 11.44 -11.73
N ASN A 282 -8.15 11.11 -10.91
CA ASN A 282 -7.62 12.03 -9.89
C ASN A 282 -6.84 13.20 -10.54
N LEU A 283 -6.03 12.93 -11.55
CA LEU A 283 -5.33 13.98 -12.31
C LEU A 283 -6.32 14.86 -13.08
N LEU A 284 -7.35 14.24 -13.71
CA LEU A 284 -8.39 14.96 -14.42
C LEU A 284 -9.19 15.89 -13.50
N PHE A 285 -9.50 15.43 -12.27
CA PHE A 285 -10.16 16.26 -11.26
C PHE A 285 -9.34 17.52 -10.93
N GLY A 286 -8.04 17.40 -10.68
CA GLY A 286 -7.15 18.54 -10.44
C GLY A 286 -7.06 19.48 -11.64
N GLN A 287 -6.93 18.94 -12.86
CA GLN A 287 -6.89 19.73 -14.09
C GLN A 287 -8.21 20.46 -14.35
N ALA A 288 -9.35 19.82 -14.06
CA ALA A 288 -10.66 20.45 -14.21
C ALA A 288 -10.81 21.67 -13.28
N LEU A 289 -10.44 21.53 -12.00
CA LEU A 289 -10.45 22.65 -11.04
C LEU A 289 -9.56 23.81 -11.51
N HIS A 290 -8.37 23.50 -12.01
CA HIS A 290 -7.46 24.51 -12.55
C HIS A 290 -8.05 25.24 -13.77
N ARG A 291 -8.63 24.51 -14.74
CA ARG A 291 -9.27 25.08 -15.92
C ARG A 291 -10.51 25.94 -15.60
N LEU A 292 -11.22 25.61 -14.53
CA LEU A 292 -12.34 26.41 -14.03
C LEU A 292 -11.87 27.71 -13.33
N GLY A 293 -10.56 27.92 -13.18
CA GLY A 293 -10.00 29.10 -12.50
C GLY A 293 -10.23 29.11 -10.99
N LEU A 294 -10.57 27.95 -10.41
CA LEU A 294 -10.86 27.83 -8.98
C LEU A 294 -9.55 27.69 -8.19
N ARG A 295 -9.32 28.61 -7.27
CA ARG A 295 -8.14 28.56 -6.39
C ARG A 295 -8.41 27.62 -5.22
N PHE A 296 -7.57 26.58 -5.10
CA PHE A 296 -7.74 25.51 -4.12
C PHE A 296 -7.82 26.02 -2.66
N GLU A 297 -7.02 27.06 -2.33
CA GLU A 297 -7.01 27.65 -0.99
C GLU A 297 -8.37 28.27 -0.60
N LYS A 298 -9.16 28.69 -1.60
CA LYS A 298 -10.50 29.24 -1.37
C LYS A 298 -11.57 28.17 -1.25
N LEU A 299 -11.32 26.95 -1.76
CA LEU A 299 -12.28 25.85 -1.73
C LEU A 299 -12.25 25.10 -0.40
N GLY A 300 -11.09 25.00 0.25
CA GLY A 300 -10.92 24.24 1.51
C GLY A 300 -11.92 24.62 2.60
N PRO A 301 -12.10 25.92 2.94
CA PRO A 301 -13.02 26.35 4.01
C PRO A 301 -14.50 26.06 3.75
N ILE A 302 -14.90 25.86 2.48
CA ILE A 302 -16.30 25.64 2.06
C ILE A 302 -16.52 24.24 1.47
N ALA A 303 -15.53 23.37 1.61
CA ALA A 303 -15.54 22.05 1.01
C ALA A 303 -16.62 21.14 1.61
N SER A 304 -17.40 20.47 0.76
CA SER A 304 -18.22 19.35 1.20
C SER A 304 -17.34 18.16 1.59
N THR A 305 -17.88 17.22 2.38
CA THR A 305 -17.15 15.99 2.77
C THR A 305 -16.69 15.18 1.57
N THR A 306 -17.50 15.08 0.52
CA THR A 306 -17.17 14.38 -0.74
C THR A 306 -16.03 15.09 -1.46
N PHE A 307 -16.12 16.42 -1.61
CA PHE A 307 -15.06 17.22 -2.23
C PHE A 307 -13.73 17.08 -1.47
N ALA A 308 -13.75 17.16 -0.14
CA ALA A 308 -12.55 17.05 0.67
C ALA A 308 -11.84 15.69 0.52
N LYS A 309 -12.61 14.58 0.47
CA LYS A 309 -12.06 13.24 0.21
C LYS A 309 -11.43 13.15 -1.17
N GLN A 310 -12.15 13.59 -2.21
CA GLN A 310 -11.67 13.55 -3.59
C GLN A 310 -10.42 14.43 -3.77
N ALA A 311 -10.43 15.65 -3.22
CA ALA A 311 -9.31 16.57 -3.31
C ALA A 311 -8.06 16.05 -2.60
N ARG A 312 -8.21 15.38 -1.45
CA ARG A 312 -7.10 14.72 -0.76
C ARG A 312 -6.47 13.66 -1.65
N THR A 313 -7.26 12.72 -2.18
CA THR A 313 -6.76 11.65 -3.04
C THR A 313 -6.10 12.20 -4.31
N ALA A 314 -6.70 13.22 -4.93
CA ALA A 314 -6.12 13.86 -6.11
C ALA A 314 -4.78 14.56 -5.82
N ALA A 315 -4.66 15.20 -4.65
CA ALA A 315 -3.41 15.83 -4.22
C ALA A 315 -2.32 14.79 -3.92
N GLU A 316 -2.66 13.67 -3.27
CA GLU A 316 -1.75 12.55 -3.03
C GLU A 316 -1.23 11.96 -4.34
N VAL A 317 -2.11 11.70 -5.31
CA VAL A 317 -1.76 11.24 -6.66
C VAL A 317 -0.86 12.24 -7.39
N ALA A 318 -1.17 13.54 -7.32
CA ALA A 318 -0.40 14.58 -7.99
C ALA A 318 1.01 14.79 -7.38
N ALA A 319 1.22 14.39 -6.13
CA ALA A 319 2.49 14.50 -5.42
C ALA A 319 3.43 13.30 -5.65
N GLU A 320 2.94 12.24 -6.31
CA GLU A 320 3.73 11.03 -6.58
C GLU A 320 4.73 11.22 -7.72
N ASN A 321 5.55 10.18 -8.00
CA ASN A 321 6.56 10.22 -9.07
C ASN A 321 5.91 10.29 -10.47
N PRO A 322 6.03 11.42 -11.19
CA PRO A 322 5.36 11.60 -12.47
C PRO A 322 5.88 10.65 -13.56
N GLU A 323 7.16 10.27 -13.51
CA GLU A 323 7.74 9.34 -14.48
C GLU A 323 7.17 7.92 -14.31
N LEU A 324 7.04 7.44 -13.08
CA LEU A 324 6.38 6.16 -12.81
C LEU A 324 4.92 6.17 -13.28
N TYR A 325 4.19 7.25 -13.01
CA TYR A 325 2.79 7.38 -13.42
C TYR A 325 2.64 7.42 -14.94
N HIS A 326 3.56 8.13 -15.63
CA HIS A 326 3.63 8.09 -17.08
C HIS A 326 3.90 6.67 -17.58
N GLN A 327 4.87 5.96 -17.03
CA GLN A 327 5.19 4.59 -17.43
C GLN A 327 4.02 3.62 -17.21
N ILE A 328 3.29 3.74 -16.09
CA ILE A 328 2.07 2.95 -15.81
C ILE A 328 1.02 3.17 -16.91
N GLN A 329 0.80 4.42 -17.35
CA GLN A 329 -0.14 4.71 -18.42
C GLN A 329 0.38 4.26 -19.79
N HIS A 330 1.67 4.54 -20.07
CA HIS A 330 2.26 4.33 -21.39
C HIS A 330 2.46 2.85 -21.73
N PHE A 331 2.92 2.03 -20.77
CA PHE A 331 3.21 0.61 -21.02
C PHE A 331 2.01 -0.31 -20.80
N ASN A 332 0.93 0.16 -20.17
CA ASN A 332 -0.27 -0.67 -20.05
C ASN A 332 -1.03 -0.71 -21.37
N GLN A 333 -1.09 -1.89 -21.97
CA GLN A 333 -1.79 -2.12 -23.24
C GLN A 333 -3.30 -1.85 -23.17
N CYS A 334 -3.88 -1.83 -21.97
CA CYS A 334 -5.30 -1.52 -21.73
C CYS A 334 -5.57 -0.02 -21.55
N THR A 335 -4.56 0.84 -21.57
CA THR A 335 -4.74 2.29 -21.43
C THR A 335 -5.72 2.89 -22.46
N PRO A 336 -5.66 2.54 -23.76
CA PRO A 336 -6.64 3.05 -24.72
C PRO A 336 -8.09 2.76 -24.33
N GLN A 337 -8.37 1.53 -23.89
CA GLN A 337 -9.72 1.13 -23.46
C GLN A 337 -10.18 1.89 -22.19
N VAL A 338 -9.24 2.20 -21.27
CA VAL A 338 -9.54 3.00 -20.07
C VAL A 338 -9.96 4.41 -20.47
N TYR A 339 -9.24 5.04 -21.40
CA TYR A 339 -9.59 6.39 -21.88
C TYR A 339 -10.89 6.41 -22.68
N GLU A 340 -11.13 5.44 -23.54
CA GLU A 340 -12.39 5.29 -24.27
C GLU A 340 -13.59 5.15 -23.32
N ALA A 341 -13.45 4.33 -22.27
CA ALA A 341 -14.48 4.19 -21.24
C ALA A 341 -14.73 5.49 -20.47
N LEU A 342 -13.67 6.25 -20.15
CA LEU A 342 -13.79 7.55 -19.50
C LEU A 342 -14.48 8.59 -20.39
N GLU A 343 -14.09 8.69 -21.67
CA GLU A 343 -14.67 9.61 -22.63
C GLU A 343 -16.14 9.32 -22.87
N SER A 344 -16.48 8.04 -23.08
CA SER A 344 -17.86 7.59 -23.22
C SER A 344 -18.71 7.87 -22.00
N GLY A 345 -18.16 7.56 -20.81
CA GLY A 345 -18.85 7.81 -19.53
C GLY A 345 -19.07 9.30 -19.28
N LEU A 346 -18.05 10.15 -19.55
CA LEU A 346 -18.15 11.59 -19.40
C LEU A 346 -19.20 12.19 -20.35
N GLU A 347 -19.22 11.76 -21.61
CA GLU A 347 -20.20 12.23 -22.60
C GLU A 347 -21.61 11.83 -22.20
N ALA A 348 -21.83 10.58 -21.75
CA ALA A 348 -23.12 10.10 -21.27
C ALA A 348 -23.61 10.88 -20.05
N LEU A 349 -22.71 11.17 -19.08
CA LEU A 349 -23.05 11.99 -17.92
C LEU A 349 -23.35 13.45 -18.30
N ARG A 350 -22.59 14.01 -19.25
CA ARG A 350 -22.81 15.37 -19.76
C ARG A 350 -24.19 15.48 -20.40
N GLN A 351 -24.55 14.54 -21.27
CA GLN A 351 -25.85 14.51 -21.91
C GLN A 351 -26.98 14.39 -20.88
N ALA A 352 -26.87 13.43 -19.95
CA ALA A 352 -27.87 13.24 -18.91
C ALA A 352 -28.03 14.45 -17.97
N ALA A 353 -26.94 15.16 -17.66
CA ALA A 353 -26.97 16.34 -16.79
C ALA A 353 -27.59 17.59 -17.47
N LEU A 354 -27.54 17.66 -18.80
CA LEU A 354 -28.11 18.75 -19.59
C LEU A 354 -29.53 18.44 -20.11
N ASP A 355 -30.00 17.19 -19.96
CA ASP A 355 -31.33 16.78 -20.32
C ASP A 355 -32.35 17.36 -19.30
N PRO A 356 -33.45 17.98 -19.74
CA PRO A 356 -34.52 18.41 -18.84
C PRO A 356 -35.20 17.23 -18.09
N ASP A 357 -35.15 16.04 -18.64
CA ASP A 357 -35.70 14.82 -18.01
C ASP A 357 -34.67 14.24 -17.01
N SER A 358 -34.99 14.34 -15.73
CA SER A 358 -34.16 13.81 -14.66
C SER A 358 -34.04 12.26 -14.64
N GLU A 359 -34.96 11.54 -15.28
CA GLU A 359 -34.96 10.07 -15.29
C GLU A 359 -33.68 9.51 -15.96
N VAL A 360 -33.19 10.23 -16.99
CA VAL A 360 -31.94 9.84 -17.68
C VAL A 360 -30.75 9.88 -16.72
N PHE A 361 -30.63 10.93 -15.91
CA PHE A 361 -29.57 11.07 -14.91
C PHE A 361 -29.70 10.05 -13.79
N LEU A 362 -30.93 9.83 -13.30
CA LEU A 362 -31.22 8.84 -12.26
C LEU A 362 -30.87 7.42 -12.71
N ALA A 363 -31.14 7.09 -13.98
CA ALA A 363 -30.74 5.80 -14.55
C ALA A 363 -29.21 5.59 -14.50
N ARG A 364 -28.42 6.62 -14.87
CA ARG A 364 -26.94 6.55 -14.79
C ARG A 364 -26.43 6.37 -13.35
N MET A 365 -27.03 7.05 -12.40
CA MET A 365 -26.70 6.83 -10.97
C MET A 365 -27.09 5.42 -10.52
N GLY A 366 -28.22 4.88 -11.03
CA GLY A 366 -28.65 3.51 -10.76
C GLY A 366 -27.65 2.46 -11.27
N GLU A 367 -27.12 2.64 -12.47
CA GLU A 367 -26.06 1.79 -13.03
C GLU A 367 -24.81 1.75 -12.12
N CYS A 368 -24.32 2.92 -11.70
CA CYS A 368 -23.19 3.01 -10.77
C CYS A 368 -23.48 2.33 -9.42
N ARG A 369 -24.71 2.53 -8.89
CA ARG A 369 -25.11 1.91 -7.64
C ARG A 369 -25.11 0.38 -7.73
N SER A 370 -25.70 -0.18 -8.79
CA SER A 370 -25.75 -1.63 -8.99
C SER A 370 -24.36 -2.24 -9.18
N TYR A 371 -23.42 -1.49 -9.76
CA TYR A 371 -22.03 -1.94 -9.88
C TYR A 371 -21.33 -2.05 -8.52
N PHE A 372 -21.50 -1.05 -7.63
CA PHE A 372 -20.84 -1.05 -6.32
C PHE A 372 -21.57 -1.86 -5.25
N PHE A 373 -22.86 -2.06 -5.41
CA PHE A 373 -23.73 -2.76 -4.47
C PHE A 373 -24.61 -3.76 -5.24
N PRO A 374 -23.99 -4.84 -5.76
CA PRO A 374 -24.76 -5.91 -6.41
C PRO A 374 -25.67 -6.56 -5.37
N ASP A 375 -26.88 -6.97 -5.82
CA ASP A 375 -27.90 -7.64 -4.97
C ASP A 375 -27.41 -9.00 -4.45
#